data_e041623faba30f67a3b773311e26b4ac
#
_entry.id   e041623faba30f67a3b773311e26b4ac
#
_cell.length_a   1.000
_cell.length_b   1.000
_cell.length_c   1.000
_cell.angle_alpha   90.00
_cell.angle_beta   90.00
_cell.angle_gamma   90.00
#
_symmetry.space_group_name_H-M   'P 1'
#
loop_
_entity.id
_entity.type
_entity.pdbx_description
1 polymer ?
#
loop_
_entity_poly.entity_id
_entity_poly.type
_entity_poly.pdbx_seq_one_letter_code
_entity_poly.pdbx_strand_id
1 'polypeptide(L)'
;MINTVYRLAEPRRFEIAFEDIELFGQNAIVRPTHLSICNADMRYYLGTRDPKVLAQKLPMALIHEGIGKVVFDPTGTFKSGDRVVMVPNAPCEKDDYIAENYLKTSKFCGSSMDGFLQEY
;
A
#
# COMPACT_ATOMS: atom_id res chain seq x y z
N MET A 1 0.09 13.93 -10.44
CA MET A 1 -0.21 12.79 -11.34
C MET A 1 -1.38 12.01 -10.75
N ILE A 2 -2.38 11.72 -11.54
CA ILE A 2 -3.56 10.99 -11.05
C ILE A 2 -3.23 9.51 -10.89
N ASN A 3 -3.53 8.98 -9.73
CA ASN A 3 -3.43 7.56 -9.39
C ASN A 3 -4.82 6.96 -9.29
N THR A 4 -5.01 5.79 -9.85
CA THR A 4 -6.23 4.99 -9.69
C THR A 4 -6.03 4.00 -8.56
N VAL A 5 -6.87 4.07 -7.55
CA VAL A 5 -6.84 3.20 -6.36
C VAL A 5 -8.11 2.34 -6.33
N TYR A 6 -7.93 1.02 -6.19
CA TYR A 6 -9.04 0.07 -6.09
C TYR A 6 -9.24 -0.30 -4.63
N ARG A 7 -10.21 0.33 -3.97
CA ARG A 7 -10.50 0.11 -2.54
C ARG A 7 -11.62 -0.89 -2.36
N LEU A 8 -11.42 -1.83 -1.47
CA LEU A 8 -12.52 -2.64 -0.94
C LEU A 8 -13.36 -1.74 -0.04
N ALA A 9 -14.57 -1.40 -0.47
CA ALA A 9 -15.48 -0.52 0.27
C ALA A 9 -16.24 -1.29 1.35
N GLU A 10 -16.65 -2.50 1.02
CA GLU A 10 -17.28 -3.48 1.91
C GLU A 10 -16.93 -4.88 1.39
N PRO A 11 -17.16 -5.95 2.16
CA PRO A 11 -16.91 -7.31 1.69
C PRO A 11 -17.49 -7.55 0.29
N ARG A 12 -16.65 -8.09 -0.60
CA ARG A 12 -16.96 -8.44 -1.99
C ARG A 12 -17.26 -7.26 -2.93
N ARG A 13 -17.10 -6.01 -2.48
CA ARG A 13 -17.39 -4.83 -3.32
C ARG A 13 -16.22 -3.87 -3.34
N PHE A 14 -15.62 -3.70 -4.51
CA PHE A 14 -14.57 -2.69 -4.77
C PHE A 14 -15.17 -1.40 -5.33
N GLU A 15 -14.52 -0.30 -5.00
CA GLU A 15 -14.77 1.03 -5.56
C GLU A 15 -13.46 1.58 -6.14
N ILE A 16 -13.60 2.39 -7.18
CA ILE A 16 -12.47 3.11 -7.77
C ILE A 16 -12.39 4.48 -7.15
N ALA A 17 -11.22 4.84 -6.65
CA ALA A 17 -10.90 6.18 -6.18
C ALA A 17 -9.77 6.78 -7.03
N PHE A 18 -9.75 8.09 -7.15
CA PHE A 18 -8.70 8.83 -7.83
C PHE A 18 -8.00 9.73 -6.81
N GLU A 19 -6.69 9.65 -6.79
CA GLU A 19 -5.84 10.45 -5.90
C GLU A 19 -4.76 11.17 -6.68
N ASP A 20 -4.36 12.34 -6.24
CA ASP A 20 -3.24 13.06 -6.86
C ASP A 20 -1.94 12.69 -6.13
N ILE A 21 -0.99 12.15 -6.90
CA ILE A 21 0.34 11.80 -6.40
C ILE A 21 1.28 12.98 -6.61
N GLU A 22 1.95 13.39 -5.55
CA GLU A 22 3.01 14.38 -5.59
C GLU A 22 4.26 13.81 -6.28
N LEU A 23 4.65 14.42 -7.41
CA LEU A 23 5.80 13.97 -8.21
C LEU A 23 7.16 14.36 -7.61
N PHE A 24 7.23 15.43 -6.85
CA PHE A 24 8.48 16.00 -6.35
C PHE A 24 8.66 15.85 -4.83
N GLY A 25 7.97 14.88 -4.24
CA GLY A 25 8.11 14.52 -2.83
C GLY A 25 9.39 13.71 -2.54
N GLN A 26 9.37 12.98 -1.44
CA GLN A 26 10.49 12.14 -0.99
C GLN A 26 10.35 10.67 -1.42
N ASN A 27 9.29 10.32 -2.12
CA ASN A 27 8.96 8.94 -2.43
C ASN A 27 9.16 8.63 -3.91
N ALA A 28 9.73 7.48 -4.19
CA ALA A 28 9.74 6.93 -5.55
C ALA A 28 8.31 6.50 -5.94
N ILE A 29 7.96 6.74 -7.19
CA ILE A 29 6.69 6.30 -7.77
C ILE A 29 6.94 4.98 -8.50
N VAL A 30 6.21 3.96 -8.07
CA VAL A 30 6.36 2.59 -8.56
C VAL A 30 5.03 2.13 -9.16
N ARG A 31 5.08 1.61 -10.38
CA ARG A 31 3.94 0.94 -11.00
C ARG A 31 4.00 -0.56 -10.69
N PRO A 32 3.04 -1.11 -9.93
CA PRO A 32 2.95 -2.56 -9.71
C PRO A 32 2.84 -3.31 -11.03
N THR A 33 3.60 -4.39 -11.17
CA THR A 33 3.56 -5.27 -12.35
C THR A 33 3.04 -6.66 -12.01
N HIS A 34 3.31 -7.13 -10.79
CA HIS A 34 2.82 -8.40 -10.26
C HIS A 34 2.45 -8.22 -8.81
N LEU A 35 1.26 -8.66 -8.47
CA LEU A 35 0.70 -8.62 -7.12
C LEU A 35 0.33 -10.04 -6.69
N SER A 36 0.51 -10.33 -5.40
CA SER A 36 0.14 -11.61 -4.81
C SER A 36 -0.98 -11.43 -3.80
N ILE A 37 -1.99 -12.27 -3.89
CA ILE A 37 -3.11 -12.31 -2.94
C ILE A 37 -2.75 -13.26 -1.82
N CYS A 38 -2.75 -12.78 -0.59
CA CYS A 38 -2.52 -13.62 0.58
C CYS A 38 -3.83 -13.93 1.33
N ASN A 39 -3.74 -14.79 2.32
CA ASN A 39 -4.91 -15.16 3.11
C ASN A 39 -5.52 -13.98 3.90
N ALA A 40 -4.72 -13.00 4.28
CA ALA A 40 -5.21 -11.78 4.93
C ALA A 40 -6.12 -10.98 4.02
N ASP A 41 -5.76 -10.82 2.74
CA ASP A 41 -6.60 -10.16 1.73
C ASP A 41 -7.93 -10.88 1.56
N MET A 42 -7.91 -12.21 1.51
CA MET A 42 -9.11 -13.02 1.39
C MET A 42 -10.06 -12.83 2.59
N ARG A 43 -9.52 -12.71 3.80
CA ARG A 43 -10.34 -12.46 5.00
C ARG A 43 -11.01 -11.08 4.97
N TYR A 44 -10.36 -10.07 4.43
CA TYR A 44 -11.00 -8.76 4.19
C TYR A 44 -12.08 -8.87 3.12
N TYR A 45 -11.72 -9.45 1.97
CA TYR A 45 -12.64 -9.56 0.83
C TYR A 45 -13.90 -10.37 1.17
N LEU A 46 -13.77 -11.49 1.86
CA LEU A 46 -14.89 -12.34 2.28
C LEU A 46 -15.66 -11.81 3.50
N GLY A 47 -15.10 -10.82 4.20
CA GLY A 47 -15.72 -10.24 5.39
C GLY A 47 -15.68 -11.17 6.61
N THR A 48 -14.69 -12.06 6.70
CA THR A 48 -14.57 -13.02 7.81
C THR A 48 -13.77 -12.49 9.01
N ARG A 49 -13.33 -11.23 8.94
CA ARG A 49 -12.75 -10.52 10.09
C ARG A 49 -13.85 -9.98 11.00
N ASP A 50 -13.46 -9.63 12.23
CA ASP A 50 -14.36 -8.95 13.16
C ASP A 50 -15.02 -7.73 12.50
N PRO A 51 -16.36 -7.57 12.58
CA PRO A 51 -17.07 -6.44 11.99
C PRO A 51 -16.56 -5.07 12.43
N LYS A 52 -16.11 -4.94 13.68
CA LYS A 52 -15.53 -3.69 14.20
C LYS A 52 -14.21 -3.36 13.52
N VAL A 53 -13.38 -4.38 13.26
CA VAL A 53 -12.12 -4.22 12.54
C VAL A 53 -12.38 -3.82 11.09
N LEU A 54 -13.32 -4.45 10.42
CA LEU A 54 -13.72 -4.08 9.05
C LEU A 54 -14.22 -2.64 8.97
N ALA A 55 -15.08 -2.23 9.90
CA ALA A 55 -15.61 -0.87 9.95
C ALA A 55 -14.52 0.21 10.15
N GLN A 56 -13.43 -0.13 10.84
CA GLN A 56 -12.32 0.79 11.07
C GLN A 56 -11.36 0.87 9.88
N LYS A 57 -11.21 -0.21 9.12
CA LYS A 57 -10.20 -0.33 8.07
C LYS A 57 -10.71 -0.07 6.66
N LEU A 58 -11.95 -0.39 6.37
CA LEU A 58 -12.54 -0.17 5.05
C LEU A 58 -13.14 1.24 4.95
N PRO A 59 -13.10 1.90 3.78
CA PRO A 59 -12.54 1.40 2.52
C PRO A 59 -11.00 1.41 2.50
N MET A 60 -10.39 0.40 1.89
CA MET A 60 -8.93 0.27 1.83
C MET A 60 -8.52 -0.53 0.59
N ALA A 61 -7.46 -0.12 -0.09
CA ALA A 61 -6.81 -0.96 -1.09
C ALA A 61 -6.10 -2.12 -0.40
N LEU A 62 -6.34 -3.33 -0.89
CA LEU A 62 -5.72 -4.54 -0.36
C LEU A 62 -4.31 -4.74 -0.94
N ILE A 63 -3.73 -5.88 -0.64
CA ILE A 63 -2.46 -6.41 -1.15
C ILE A 63 -1.25 -5.70 -0.57
N HIS A 64 -0.34 -6.53 -0.05
CA HIS A 64 0.92 -6.08 0.53
C HIS A 64 2.14 -6.87 0.01
N GLU A 65 1.95 -7.67 -1.03
CA GLU A 65 3.00 -8.45 -1.67
C GLU A 65 3.03 -8.12 -3.16
N GLY A 66 4.17 -7.64 -3.65
CA GLY A 66 4.26 -7.29 -5.05
C GLY A 66 5.63 -6.82 -5.48
N ILE A 67 5.80 -6.83 -6.79
CA ILE A 67 6.93 -6.23 -7.48
C ILE A 67 6.43 -5.21 -8.49
N GLY A 68 7.26 -4.22 -8.78
CA GLY A 68 6.91 -3.17 -9.71
C GLY A 68 8.11 -2.62 -10.46
N LYS A 69 7.82 -1.65 -11.29
CA LYS A 69 8.83 -0.85 -11.99
C LYS A 69 8.77 0.60 -11.50
N VAL A 70 9.93 1.16 -11.24
CA VAL A 70 10.05 2.58 -10.90
C VAL A 70 9.64 3.40 -12.14
N VAL A 71 8.72 4.31 -11.96
CA VAL A 71 8.30 5.27 -12.98
C VAL A 71 9.12 6.55 -12.84
N PHE A 72 9.21 7.05 -11.62
CA PHE A 72 9.95 8.26 -11.30
C PHE A 72 10.45 8.23 -9.86
N ASP A 73 11.66 8.70 -9.63
CA ASP A 73 12.23 8.86 -8.29
C ASP A 73 12.91 10.23 -8.18
N PRO A 74 12.29 11.17 -7.45
CA PRO A 74 12.88 12.51 -7.26
C PRO A 74 14.15 12.49 -6.41
N THR A 75 14.39 11.43 -5.63
CA THR A 75 15.60 11.29 -4.80
C THR A 75 16.82 10.83 -5.59
N GLY A 76 16.61 10.29 -6.80
CA GLY A 76 17.69 9.77 -7.64
C GLY A 76 18.27 8.43 -7.18
N THR A 77 17.66 7.78 -6.20
CA THR A 77 18.11 6.46 -5.70
C THR A 77 17.88 5.37 -6.74
N PHE A 78 16.75 5.42 -7.42
CA PHE A 78 16.37 4.49 -8.48
C PHE A 78 16.27 5.20 -9.84
N LYS A 79 16.44 4.42 -10.89
CA LYS A 79 16.22 4.89 -12.27
C LYS A 79 14.85 4.45 -12.76
N SER A 80 14.25 5.25 -13.65
CA SER A 80 13.02 4.84 -14.34
C SER A 80 13.24 3.51 -15.07
N GLY A 81 12.33 2.57 -14.86
CA GLY A 81 12.39 1.21 -15.38
C GLY A 81 13.04 0.18 -14.44
N ASP A 82 13.69 0.60 -13.36
CA ASP A 82 14.24 -0.34 -12.37
C ASP A 82 13.14 -1.22 -11.80
N ARG A 83 13.43 -2.50 -11.65
CA ARG A 83 12.53 -3.48 -11.01
C ARG A 83 12.79 -3.50 -9.53
N VAL A 84 11.73 -3.39 -8.75
CA VAL A 84 11.81 -3.32 -7.29
C VAL A 84 10.81 -4.26 -6.63
N VAL A 85 11.16 -4.76 -5.45
CA VAL A 85 10.22 -5.40 -4.54
C VAL A 85 9.60 -4.30 -3.69
N MET A 86 8.27 -4.30 -3.59
CA MET A 86 7.56 -3.35 -2.75
C MET A 86 7.45 -3.91 -1.33
N VAL A 87 8.06 -3.23 -0.37
CA VAL A 87 8.02 -3.61 1.04
C VAL A 87 6.82 -2.95 1.71
N PRO A 88 5.91 -3.71 2.35
CA PRO A 88 4.67 -3.16 2.90
C PRO A 88 4.85 -2.36 4.19
N ASN A 89 5.97 -2.48 4.87
CA ASN A 89 6.25 -1.72 6.09
C ASN A 89 6.44 -0.24 5.78
N ALA A 90 5.67 0.61 6.44
CA ALA A 90 5.71 2.06 6.29
C ALA A 90 5.94 2.73 7.65
N PRO A 91 7.21 2.78 8.11
CA PRO A 91 7.55 3.45 9.36
C PRO A 91 7.33 4.96 9.24
N CYS A 92 6.74 5.55 10.28
CA CYS A 92 6.45 6.99 10.32
C CYS A 92 7.42 7.77 11.20
N GLU A 93 8.08 7.09 12.14
CA GLU A 93 8.98 7.69 13.13
C GLU A 93 10.26 6.86 13.25
N LYS A 94 11.27 7.46 13.88
CA LYS A 94 12.53 6.81 14.24
C LYS A 94 12.69 6.81 15.75
N ASP A 95 13.42 5.81 16.24
CA ASP A 95 13.78 5.65 17.65
C ASP A 95 15.23 5.18 17.75
N ASP A 96 15.93 5.57 18.83
CA ASP A 96 17.33 5.24 19.00
C ASP A 96 17.58 3.78 19.44
N TYR A 97 16.57 3.13 20.01
CA TYR A 97 16.67 1.80 20.62
C TYR A 97 15.80 0.75 19.93
N ILE A 98 14.69 1.16 19.32
CA ILE A 98 13.71 0.28 18.70
C ILE A 98 13.76 0.47 17.18
N ALA A 99 13.95 -0.62 16.44
CA ALA A 99 13.88 -0.56 14.97
C ALA A 99 12.51 -0.01 14.54
N GLU A 100 12.52 0.93 13.60
CA GLU A 100 11.36 1.75 13.24
C GLU A 100 10.11 0.94 12.85
N ASN A 101 10.28 -0.24 12.27
CA ASN A 101 9.18 -1.13 11.92
C ASN A 101 8.43 -1.72 13.12
N TYR A 102 9.01 -1.70 14.29
CA TYR A 102 8.40 -2.20 15.53
C TYR A 102 7.75 -1.11 16.38
N LEU A 103 7.86 0.14 15.95
CA LEU A 103 7.16 1.22 16.64
C LEU A 103 5.65 1.11 16.45
N LYS A 104 4.89 1.49 17.47
CA LYS A 104 3.42 1.49 17.43
C LYS A 104 2.84 2.42 16.35
N THR A 105 3.60 3.43 15.94
CA THR A 105 3.26 4.40 14.90
C THR A 105 3.50 3.88 13.49
N SER A 106 4.27 2.80 13.32
CA SER A 106 4.49 2.16 12.02
C SER A 106 3.19 1.69 11.40
N LYS A 107 3.05 1.93 10.10
CA LYS A 107 1.93 1.46 9.29
C LYS A 107 2.34 0.29 8.42
N PHE A 108 1.34 -0.41 7.91
CA PHE A 108 1.51 -1.57 7.05
C PHE A 108 0.52 -1.49 5.89
N CYS A 109 1.02 -1.49 4.67
CA CYS A 109 0.20 -1.43 3.45
C CYS A 109 -0.78 -2.60 3.39
N GLY A 110 -2.04 -2.33 3.04
CA GLY A 110 -3.09 -3.34 3.01
C GLY A 110 -3.58 -3.81 4.39
N SER A 111 -3.25 -3.07 5.45
CA SER A 111 -3.73 -3.35 6.81
C SER A 111 -4.09 -2.09 7.60
N SER A 112 -3.21 -1.11 7.70
CA SER A 112 -3.44 0.17 8.40
C SER A 112 -3.40 1.39 7.47
N MET A 113 -3.16 1.16 6.19
CA MET A 113 -3.21 2.13 5.11
C MET A 113 -3.47 1.38 3.80
N ASP A 114 -3.73 2.11 2.72
CA ASP A 114 -3.90 1.50 1.40
C ASP A 114 -2.70 0.62 1.01
N GLY A 115 -3.00 -0.55 0.46
CA GLY A 115 -2.04 -1.50 -0.06
C GLY A 115 -1.72 -1.26 -1.53
N PHE A 116 -1.16 -2.27 -2.17
CA PHE A 116 -0.60 -2.15 -3.53
C PHE A 116 -1.63 -2.33 -4.65
N LEU A 117 -2.92 -2.51 -4.33
CA LEU A 117 -3.98 -2.63 -5.34
C LEU A 117 -4.34 -1.24 -5.90
N GLN A 118 -3.38 -0.66 -6.61
CA GLN A 118 -3.48 0.66 -7.21
C GLN A 118 -2.56 0.76 -8.43
N GLU A 119 -2.74 1.79 -9.23
CA GLU A 119 -1.97 1.94 -10.48
C GLU A 119 -0.51 2.36 -10.23
N TYR A 120 -0.31 3.18 -9.18
CA TYR A 120 1.01 3.67 -8.77
C TYR A 120 1.18 3.63 -7.26
#